data_3ba67db835b999dd38ab0e033eb15230
#
_entry.id   3ba67db835b999dd38ab0e033eb15230
#
_cell.length_a   1.000
_cell.length_b   1.000
_cell.length_c   1.000
_cell.angle_alpha   90.00
_cell.angle_beta   90.00
_cell.angle_gamma   90.00
#
_symmetry.space_group_name_H-M   'P 1'
#
loop_
_entity.id
_entity.type
_entity.pdbx_description
1 polymer ?
#
loop_
_entity_poly.entity_id
_entity_poly.type
_entity_poly.pdbx_seq_one_letter_code
_entity_poly.pdbx_strand_id
1 'polypeptide(L)'
;MIKILITEFIDAQALQNINKEFEVIYKKDAWQNKDYLEKEIEQFDGVIVRNKTSLDKNILINASNLKFIGRLGVGLDNIDTEYCKNNDIIVQPATGMNADSVAEYVVNTSLTLLKKTIIINEETQKGKWPRTSIVTKELKGKILGLIGFGDISKKVLNLVNVFDVTCIAYDPFITSKQMEAENVKKVSFDEILNLANIISIHVPLNNETKYLFGRQVFIKMKKQP
;
A
#
# COMPACT_ATOMS: atom_id res chain seq x y z
N MET A 1 23.92 -24.57 5.27
CA MET A 1 23.66 -23.11 5.20
C MET A 1 22.21 -22.95 4.79
N ILE A 2 21.49 -21.98 5.35
CA ILE A 2 20.08 -21.72 4.99
C ILE A 2 20.05 -21.24 3.54
N LYS A 3 19.21 -21.88 2.71
CA LYS A 3 19.09 -21.62 1.29
C LYS A 3 17.85 -20.81 0.98
N ILE A 4 18.00 -19.65 0.33
CA ILE A 4 16.93 -18.70 0.06
C ILE A 4 16.75 -18.49 -1.44
N LEU A 5 15.51 -18.60 -1.91
CA LEU A 5 15.13 -18.20 -3.27
C LEU A 5 14.55 -16.77 -3.24
N ILE A 6 15.06 -15.90 -4.11
CA ILE A 6 14.48 -14.57 -4.36
C ILE A 6 13.89 -14.58 -5.77
N THR A 7 12.57 -14.39 -5.87
CA THR A 7 11.80 -14.64 -7.10
C THR A 7 11.51 -13.38 -7.92
N GLU A 8 11.76 -12.21 -7.35
CA GLU A 8 11.47 -10.92 -7.97
C GLU A 8 12.60 -9.93 -7.70
N PHE A 9 12.48 -8.73 -8.29
CA PHE A 9 13.49 -7.68 -8.08
C PHE A 9 13.68 -7.34 -6.60
N ILE A 10 14.96 -7.28 -6.21
CA ILE A 10 15.43 -6.76 -4.93
C ILE A 10 16.55 -5.74 -5.19
N ASP A 11 16.70 -4.78 -4.31
CA ASP A 11 17.80 -3.82 -4.36
C ASP A 11 19.16 -4.51 -4.24
N ALA A 12 20.17 -4.00 -4.99
CA ALA A 12 21.49 -4.63 -5.06
C ALA A 12 22.22 -4.64 -3.70
N GLN A 13 22.08 -3.59 -2.90
CA GLN A 13 22.69 -3.52 -1.58
C GLN A 13 22.04 -4.51 -0.61
N ALA A 14 20.71 -4.65 -0.67
CA ALA A 14 19.97 -5.62 0.12
C ALA A 14 20.38 -7.06 -0.26
N LEU A 15 20.50 -7.34 -1.56
CA LEU A 15 20.97 -8.64 -2.04
C LEU A 15 22.39 -8.96 -1.54
N GLN A 16 23.31 -7.99 -1.60
CA GLN A 16 24.67 -8.18 -1.09
C GLN A 16 24.68 -8.48 0.42
N ASN A 17 23.80 -7.83 1.19
CA ASN A 17 23.71 -8.07 2.63
C ASN A 17 23.20 -9.47 2.95
N ILE A 18 22.17 -9.93 2.25
CA ILE A 18 21.59 -11.28 2.44
C ILE A 18 22.61 -12.35 2.05
N ASN A 19 23.36 -12.17 0.96
CA ASN A 19 24.40 -13.09 0.49
C ASN A 19 25.58 -13.31 1.49
N LYS A 20 25.74 -12.42 2.47
CA LYS A 20 26.79 -12.58 3.51
C LYS A 20 26.44 -13.66 4.53
N GLU A 21 25.14 -13.93 4.73
CA GLU A 21 24.64 -14.78 5.79
C GLU A 21 23.99 -16.06 5.30
N PHE A 22 23.48 -16.04 4.05
CA PHE A 22 22.68 -17.12 3.47
C PHE A 22 23.19 -17.53 2.09
N GLU A 23 22.89 -18.76 1.68
CA GLU A 23 23.03 -19.20 0.29
C GLU A 23 21.83 -18.69 -0.51
N VAL A 24 22.03 -17.69 -1.38
CA VAL A 24 20.93 -17.05 -2.11
C VAL A 24 20.93 -17.43 -3.58
N ILE A 25 19.79 -17.91 -4.05
CA ILE A 25 19.50 -18.08 -5.48
C ILE A 25 18.58 -16.93 -5.90
N TYR A 26 19.14 -16.00 -6.68
CA TYR A 26 18.40 -14.84 -7.18
C TYR A 26 17.91 -15.08 -8.62
N LYS A 27 16.59 -15.20 -8.77
CA LYS A 27 15.92 -15.36 -10.07
C LYS A 27 14.77 -14.35 -10.20
N LYS A 28 15.11 -13.12 -10.57
CA LYS A 28 14.21 -11.95 -10.62
C LYS A 28 12.92 -12.13 -11.44
N ASP A 29 12.88 -13.14 -12.32
CA ASP A 29 11.76 -13.42 -13.21
C ASP A 29 11.12 -14.79 -12.94
N ALA A 30 11.44 -15.46 -11.82
CA ALA A 30 10.90 -16.77 -11.47
C ALA A 30 9.35 -16.75 -11.31
N TRP A 31 8.78 -15.60 -10.98
CA TRP A 31 7.32 -15.41 -10.91
C TRP A 31 6.58 -15.70 -12.23
N GLN A 32 7.26 -15.68 -13.37
CA GLN A 32 6.69 -15.98 -14.69
C GLN A 32 6.61 -17.48 -14.96
N ASN A 33 7.32 -18.30 -14.19
CA ASN A 33 7.42 -19.74 -14.43
C ASN A 33 6.94 -20.51 -13.20
N LYS A 34 5.63 -20.79 -13.19
CA LYS A 34 4.98 -21.53 -12.10
C LYS A 34 5.53 -22.95 -11.97
N ASP A 35 5.77 -23.63 -13.08
CA ASP A 35 6.32 -24.99 -13.09
C ASP A 35 7.72 -25.05 -12.46
N TYR A 36 8.52 -24.00 -12.68
CA TYR A 36 9.83 -23.86 -12.02
C TYR A 36 9.64 -23.77 -10.49
N LEU A 37 8.74 -22.92 -10.04
CA LEU A 37 8.49 -22.74 -8.61
C LEU A 37 7.98 -24.03 -7.99
N GLU A 38 7.05 -24.72 -8.61
CA GLU A 38 6.49 -25.99 -8.13
C GLU A 38 7.55 -27.10 -8.00
N LYS A 39 8.53 -27.14 -8.91
CA LYS A 39 9.56 -28.18 -8.93
C LYS A 39 10.75 -27.87 -8.01
N GLU A 40 11.12 -26.60 -7.88
CA GLU A 40 12.37 -26.24 -7.24
C GLU A 40 12.19 -25.74 -5.79
N ILE A 41 10.96 -25.38 -5.39
CA ILE A 41 10.72 -24.76 -4.08
C ILE A 41 11.13 -25.66 -2.91
N GLU A 42 11.07 -26.98 -3.08
CA GLU A 42 11.50 -27.98 -2.09
C GLU A 42 12.96 -27.79 -1.66
N GLN A 43 13.82 -27.24 -2.54
CA GLN A 43 15.25 -27.08 -2.27
C GLN A 43 15.56 -25.90 -1.34
N PHE A 44 14.56 -25.10 -0.94
CA PHE A 44 14.77 -23.85 -0.22
C PHE A 44 14.18 -23.89 1.20
N ASP A 45 14.93 -23.35 2.14
CA ASP A 45 14.46 -23.09 3.51
C ASP A 45 13.64 -21.80 3.59
N GLY A 46 13.86 -20.85 2.68
CA GLY A 46 13.17 -19.56 2.64
C GLY A 46 12.91 -19.05 1.22
N VAL A 47 11.82 -18.29 1.06
CA VAL A 47 11.51 -17.62 -0.20
C VAL A 47 11.23 -16.15 0.05
N ILE A 48 11.83 -15.26 -0.76
CA ILE A 48 11.55 -13.82 -0.73
C ILE A 48 10.77 -13.45 -2.00
N VAL A 49 9.59 -12.90 -1.79
CA VAL A 49 8.66 -12.51 -2.87
C VAL A 49 8.26 -11.03 -2.79
N ARG A 50 7.71 -10.49 -3.86
CA ARG A 50 7.02 -9.20 -3.86
C ARG A 50 5.53 -9.42 -4.16
N ASN A 51 5.01 -8.76 -5.21
CA ASN A 51 3.59 -8.76 -5.54
C ASN A 51 3.22 -9.61 -6.76
N LYS A 52 4.18 -10.10 -7.52
CA LYS A 52 3.93 -10.88 -8.75
C LYS A 52 3.96 -12.38 -8.53
N THR A 53 4.84 -12.83 -7.63
CA THR A 53 4.95 -14.26 -7.30
C THR A 53 3.75 -14.69 -6.48
N SER A 54 2.96 -15.60 -7.00
CA SER A 54 1.88 -16.26 -6.24
C SER A 54 2.43 -17.50 -5.57
N LEU A 55 2.30 -17.57 -4.25
CA LEU A 55 2.59 -18.77 -3.45
C LEU A 55 1.26 -19.38 -2.99
N ASP A 56 0.54 -19.94 -3.93
CA ASP A 56 -0.71 -20.65 -3.69
C ASP A 56 -0.45 -22.06 -3.10
N LYS A 57 -1.52 -22.72 -2.67
CA LYS A 57 -1.46 -24.06 -2.10
C LYS A 57 -0.75 -25.07 -3.02
N ASN A 58 -0.90 -24.96 -4.36
CA ASN A 58 -0.32 -25.91 -5.30
C ASN A 58 1.22 -25.81 -5.32
N ILE A 59 1.76 -24.61 -5.13
CA ILE A 59 3.20 -24.43 -4.98
C ILE A 59 3.65 -24.86 -3.58
N LEU A 60 2.94 -24.41 -2.54
CA LEU A 60 3.35 -24.61 -1.14
C LEU A 60 3.30 -26.09 -0.72
N ILE A 61 2.46 -26.93 -1.31
CA ILE A 61 2.41 -28.36 -1.01
C ILE A 61 3.72 -29.09 -1.37
N ASN A 62 4.48 -28.56 -2.32
CA ASN A 62 5.79 -29.08 -2.71
C ASN A 62 6.94 -28.48 -1.89
N ALA A 63 6.67 -27.55 -0.99
CA ALA A 63 7.67 -26.81 -0.25
C ALA A 63 8.01 -27.45 1.11
N SER A 64 8.39 -28.73 1.10
CA SER A 64 8.57 -29.53 2.33
C SER A 64 9.65 -29.00 3.28
N ASN A 65 10.66 -28.29 2.78
CA ASN A 65 11.75 -27.71 3.55
C ASN A 65 11.54 -26.23 3.92
N LEU A 66 10.48 -25.60 3.37
CA LEU A 66 10.24 -24.17 3.53
C LEU A 66 9.85 -23.82 4.96
N LYS A 67 10.59 -22.93 5.59
CA LYS A 67 10.38 -22.47 6.98
C LYS A 67 9.88 -21.04 7.03
N PHE A 68 10.24 -20.21 6.04
CA PHE A 68 9.80 -18.83 6.06
C PHE A 68 9.57 -18.24 4.65
N ILE A 69 8.68 -17.27 4.58
CA ILE A 69 8.40 -16.45 3.42
C ILE A 69 8.57 -14.99 3.81
N GLY A 70 9.56 -14.31 3.20
CA GLY A 70 9.71 -12.86 3.31
C GLY A 70 8.93 -12.16 2.19
N ARG A 71 8.01 -11.27 2.55
CA ARG A 71 7.26 -10.49 1.56
C ARG A 71 7.74 -9.04 1.54
N LEU A 72 8.38 -8.61 0.44
CA LEU A 72 8.84 -7.23 0.24
C LEU A 72 7.66 -6.29 -0.07
N GLY A 73 6.83 -6.08 0.93
CA GLY A 73 5.62 -5.25 0.91
C GLY A 73 4.65 -5.68 2.00
N VAL A 74 3.47 -5.05 2.09
CA VAL A 74 2.54 -5.21 3.22
C VAL A 74 1.43 -6.21 2.94
N GLY A 75 0.83 -6.19 1.74
CA GLY A 75 -0.27 -7.09 1.37
C GLY A 75 0.20 -8.54 1.26
N LEU A 76 -0.64 -9.49 1.64
CA LEU A 76 -0.37 -10.93 1.63
C LEU A 76 -1.31 -11.68 0.67
N ASP A 77 -2.00 -10.97 -0.19
CA ASP A 77 -3.00 -11.47 -1.13
C ASP A 77 -2.45 -12.46 -2.18
N ASN A 78 -1.14 -12.48 -2.37
CA ASN A 78 -0.44 -13.42 -3.24
C ASN A 78 0.15 -14.65 -2.50
N ILE A 79 -0.13 -14.84 -1.22
CA ILE A 79 0.38 -15.94 -0.39
C ILE A 79 -0.79 -16.64 0.30
N ASP A 80 -0.87 -17.97 0.22
CA ASP A 80 -1.81 -18.77 1.01
C ASP A 80 -1.36 -18.81 2.47
N THR A 81 -1.73 -17.77 3.22
CA THR A 81 -1.35 -17.62 4.63
C THR A 81 -1.99 -18.64 5.54
N GLU A 82 -3.15 -19.19 5.17
CA GLU A 82 -3.81 -20.27 5.93
C GLU A 82 -3.02 -21.57 5.81
N TYR A 83 -2.61 -21.91 4.58
CA TYR A 83 -1.72 -23.05 4.37
C TYR A 83 -0.41 -22.89 5.14
N CYS A 84 0.23 -21.73 5.06
CA CYS A 84 1.47 -21.44 5.77
C CYS A 84 1.33 -21.64 7.28
N LYS A 85 0.27 -21.10 7.87
CA LYS A 85 -0.02 -21.25 9.32
C LYS A 85 -0.20 -22.71 9.74
N ASN A 86 -0.89 -23.51 8.92
CA ASN A 86 -1.17 -24.92 9.22
C ASN A 86 0.05 -25.83 9.02
N ASN A 87 1.12 -25.33 8.39
CA ASN A 87 2.36 -26.07 8.11
C ASN A 87 3.59 -25.41 8.73
N ASP A 88 3.41 -24.57 9.75
CA ASP A 88 4.48 -23.91 10.51
C ASP A 88 5.45 -23.07 9.64
N ILE A 89 4.96 -22.54 8.53
CA ILE A 89 5.72 -21.62 7.66
C ILE A 89 5.49 -20.18 8.14
N ILE A 90 6.55 -19.51 8.56
CA ILE A 90 6.50 -18.12 9.02
C ILE A 90 6.38 -17.19 7.82
N VAL A 91 5.35 -16.34 7.79
CA VAL A 91 5.17 -15.30 6.77
C VAL A 91 5.46 -13.95 7.37
N GLN A 92 6.51 -13.28 6.87
CA GLN A 92 6.95 -11.97 7.37
C GLN A 92 6.78 -10.90 6.30
N PRO A 93 5.76 -10.04 6.38
CA PRO A 93 5.64 -8.86 5.51
C PRO A 93 6.57 -7.73 5.96
N ALA A 94 6.95 -6.87 5.03
CA ALA A 94 7.71 -5.64 5.29
C ALA A 94 6.77 -4.51 5.77
N THR A 95 6.11 -4.73 6.91
CA THR A 95 5.10 -3.79 7.46
C THR A 95 5.75 -2.44 7.79
N GLY A 96 5.10 -1.36 7.40
CA GLY A 96 5.53 0.01 7.71
C GLY A 96 6.69 0.55 6.87
N MET A 97 7.45 -0.29 6.18
CA MET A 97 8.66 0.11 5.44
C MET A 97 8.42 1.09 4.28
N ASN A 98 7.22 1.11 3.73
CA ASN A 98 6.83 2.01 2.65
C ASN A 98 5.92 3.16 3.11
N ALA A 99 5.69 3.30 4.41
CA ALA A 99 4.68 4.23 4.92
C ALA A 99 5.01 5.69 4.60
N ASP A 100 6.28 6.09 4.67
CA ASP A 100 6.72 7.44 4.29
C ASP A 100 6.49 7.71 2.80
N SER A 101 6.93 6.81 1.93
CA SER A 101 6.74 6.94 0.48
C SER A 101 5.26 7.05 0.09
N VAL A 102 4.40 6.27 0.72
CA VAL A 102 2.95 6.33 0.46
C VAL A 102 2.35 7.64 0.98
N ALA A 103 2.78 8.11 2.15
CA ALA A 103 2.31 9.38 2.71
C ALA A 103 2.71 10.56 1.81
N GLU A 104 3.94 10.62 1.34
CA GLU A 104 4.40 11.61 0.36
C GLU A 104 3.59 11.56 -0.95
N TYR A 105 3.29 10.34 -1.43
CA TYR A 105 2.44 10.15 -2.61
C TYR A 105 1.04 10.74 -2.41
N VAL A 106 0.42 10.54 -1.24
CA VAL A 106 -0.90 11.10 -0.91
C VAL A 106 -0.87 12.62 -0.94
N VAL A 107 0.14 13.24 -0.31
CA VAL A 107 0.29 14.71 -0.31
C VAL A 107 0.50 15.24 -1.73
N ASN A 108 1.44 14.65 -2.47
CA ASN A 108 1.73 15.03 -3.85
C ASN A 108 0.49 14.93 -4.74
N THR A 109 -0.24 13.81 -4.66
CA THR A 109 -1.43 13.59 -5.47
C THR A 109 -2.54 14.58 -5.10
N SER A 110 -2.74 14.86 -3.81
CA SER A 110 -3.71 15.84 -3.33
C SER A 110 -3.42 17.25 -3.88
N LEU A 111 -2.17 17.68 -3.82
CA LEU A 111 -1.72 18.95 -4.37
C LEU A 111 -1.86 18.97 -5.90
N THR A 112 -1.45 17.92 -6.59
CA THR A 112 -1.53 17.80 -8.06
C THR A 112 -2.96 17.93 -8.55
N LEU A 113 -3.92 17.29 -7.88
CA LEU A 113 -5.35 17.35 -8.23
C LEU A 113 -5.92 18.75 -8.01
N LEU A 114 -5.65 19.37 -6.85
CA LEU A 114 -6.18 20.70 -6.51
C LEU A 114 -5.53 21.81 -7.34
N LYS A 115 -4.24 21.74 -7.58
CA LYS A 115 -3.48 22.70 -8.39
C LYS A 115 -3.59 22.43 -9.90
N LYS A 116 -4.20 21.30 -10.31
CA LYS A 116 -4.32 20.89 -11.71
C LYS A 116 -2.97 20.91 -12.45
N THR A 117 -1.91 20.52 -11.75
CA THR A 117 -0.52 20.69 -12.19
C THR A 117 -0.27 20.05 -13.56
N ILE A 118 -0.84 18.87 -13.82
CA ILE A 118 -0.66 18.14 -15.09
C ILE A 118 -1.23 18.96 -16.25
N ILE A 119 -2.48 19.43 -16.14
CA ILE A 119 -3.16 20.19 -17.20
C ILE A 119 -2.44 21.53 -17.45
N ILE A 120 -2.02 22.21 -16.36
CA ILE A 120 -1.28 23.48 -16.49
C ILE A 120 0.06 23.24 -17.16
N ASN A 121 0.78 22.19 -16.83
CA ASN A 121 2.05 21.84 -17.45
C ASN A 121 1.88 21.59 -18.96
N GLU A 122 0.88 20.81 -19.36
CA GLU A 122 0.58 20.55 -20.78
C GLU A 122 0.28 21.82 -21.58
N GLU A 123 -0.52 22.73 -21.02
CA GLU A 123 -0.83 24.01 -21.69
C GLU A 123 0.38 24.94 -21.75
N THR A 124 1.22 24.94 -20.70
CA THR A 124 2.45 25.73 -20.68
C THR A 124 3.47 25.23 -21.72
N GLN A 125 3.60 23.91 -21.90
CA GLN A 125 4.45 23.32 -22.94
C GLN A 125 3.99 23.71 -24.36
N LYS A 126 2.71 24.00 -24.55
CA LYS A 126 2.14 24.53 -25.81
C LYS A 126 2.34 26.07 -25.97
N GLY A 127 3.10 26.71 -25.10
CA GLY A 127 3.33 28.14 -25.10
C GLY A 127 2.17 28.98 -24.58
N LYS A 128 1.18 28.35 -23.91
CA LYS A 128 0.01 29.05 -23.34
C LYS A 128 0.27 29.44 -21.88
N TRP A 129 -0.38 30.48 -21.43
CA TRP A 129 -0.42 30.88 -20.03
C TRP A 129 -1.87 30.85 -19.51
N PRO A 130 -2.35 29.71 -18.99
CA PRO A 130 -3.76 29.50 -18.64
C PRO A 130 -4.17 30.13 -17.29
N ARG A 131 -3.73 31.36 -17.01
CA ARG A 131 -3.90 32.04 -15.72
C ARG A 131 -5.36 32.19 -15.30
N THR A 132 -6.25 32.47 -16.24
CA THR A 132 -7.66 32.75 -16.00
C THR A 132 -8.59 31.60 -16.43
N SER A 133 -8.13 30.75 -17.34
CA SER A 133 -8.92 29.64 -17.89
C SER A 133 -8.90 28.37 -17.03
N ILE A 134 -7.89 28.21 -16.17
CA ILE A 134 -7.77 27.07 -15.26
C ILE A 134 -7.82 27.57 -13.80
N VAL A 135 -8.97 27.35 -13.16
CA VAL A 135 -9.13 27.66 -11.74
C VAL A 135 -8.55 26.54 -10.90
N THR A 136 -7.62 26.86 -10.02
CA THR A 136 -7.01 25.95 -9.05
C THR A 136 -7.60 26.17 -7.65
N LYS A 137 -7.37 25.23 -6.76
CA LYS A 137 -7.80 25.30 -5.35
C LYS A 137 -6.62 25.10 -4.41
N GLU A 138 -6.78 25.55 -3.18
CA GLU A 138 -5.80 25.35 -2.12
C GLU A 138 -6.14 24.11 -1.30
N LEU A 139 -5.13 23.47 -0.72
CA LEU A 139 -5.28 22.38 0.23
C LEU A 139 -5.73 22.90 1.60
N LYS A 140 -5.31 24.12 1.96
CA LYS A 140 -5.73 24.82 3.18
C LYS A 140 -7.24 24.83 3.34
N GLY A 141 -7.71 24.52 4.56
CA GLY A 141 -9.14 24.47 4.91
C GLY A 141 -9.92 23.35 4.27
N LYS A 142 -9.28 22.39 3.59
CA LYS A 142 -9.95 21.19 3.10
C LYS A 142 -10.04 20.13 4.18
N ILE A 143 -11.00 19.23 4.01
CA ILE A 143 -11.16 18.04 4.84
C ILE A 143 -10.57 16.84 4.07
N LEU A 144 -9.55 16.21 4.66
CA LEU A 144 -8.97 14.95 4.20
C LEU A 144 -9.57 13.80 5.00
N GLY A 145 -10.30 12.92 4.32
CA GLY A 145 -10.85 11.69 4.88
C GLY A 145 -9.88 10.53 4.72
N LEU A 146 -9.56 9.87 5.81
CA LEU A 146 -8.68 8.71 5.86
C LEU A 146 -9.52 7.44 6.10
N ILE A 147 -9.53 6.51 5.15
CA ILE A 147 -10.15 5.19 5.32
C ILE A 147 -9.07 4.21 5.77
N GLY A 148 -9.15 3.75 7.01
CA GLY A 148 -8.07 3.10 7.75
C GLY A 148 -7.19 4.13 8.47
N PHE A 149 -6.82 3.86 9.74
CA PHE A 149 -6.04 4.76 10.57
C PHE A 149 -4.80 4.05 11.17
N GLY A 150 -4.02 3.43 10.28
CA GLY A 150 -2.73 2.79 10.60
C GLY A 150 -1.53 3.72 10.36
N ASP A 151 -0.34 3.14 10.22
CA ASP A 151 0.94 3.85 10.09
C ASP A 151 0.97 4.86 8.94
N ILE A 152 0.46 4.47 7.77
CA ILE A 152 0.42 5.37 6.60
C ILE A 152 -0.44 6.60 6.91
N SER A 153 -1.65 6.41 7.47
CA SER A 153 -2.55 7.51 7.79
C SER A 153 -1.96 8.47 8.81
N LYS A 154 -1.24 7.99 9.81
CA LYS A 154 -0.52 8.83 10.78
C LYS A 154 0.61 9.63 10.13
N LYS A 155 1.35 9.03 9.20
CA LYS A 155 2.38 9.76 8.45
C LYS A 155 1.77 10.80 7.52
N VAL A 156 0.66 10.50 6.84
CA VAL A 156 -0.10 11.48 6.06
C VAL A 156 -0.53 12.65 6.93
N LEU A 157 -1.12 12.37 8.11
CA LEU A 157 -1.53 13.40 9.08
C LEU A 157 -0.38 14.36 9.41
N ASN A 158 0.79 13.81 9.74
CA ASN A 158 1.98 14.61 10.05
C ASN A 158 2.41 15.52 8.89
N LEU A 159 2.37 15.00 7.65
CA LEU A 159 2.77 15.77 6.48
C LEU A 159 1.76 16.84 6.09
N VAL A 160 0.45 16.59 6.24
CA VAL A 160 -0.58 17.57 5.85
C VAL A 160 -0.85 18.64 6.90
N ASN A 161 -0.37 18.46 8.13
CA ASN A 161 -0.57 19.40 9.24
C ASN A 161 -0.08 20.81 8.90
N VAL A 162 1.02 20.94 8.16
CA VAL A 162 1.59 22.24 7.73
C VAL A 162 0.71 23.02 6.74
N PHE A 163 -0.30 22.38 6.17
CA PHE A 163 -1.22 22.98 5.18
C PHE A 163 -2.56 23.43 5.78
N ASP A 164 -2.73 23.43 7.08
CA ASP A 164 -4.01 23.75 7.76
C ASP A 164 -5.18 22.88 7.23
N VAL A 165 -4.94 21.59 7.06
CA VAL A 165 -5.93 20.59 6.63
C VAL A 165 -6.60 19.97 7.85
N THR A 166 -7.93 19.82 7.79
CA THR A 166 -8.65 19.05 8.81
C THR A 166 -8.68 17.57 8.40
N CYS A 167 -8.12 16.69 9.22
CA CYS A 167 -8.20 15.26 9.00
C CYS A 167 -9.36 14.63 9.79
N ILE A 168 -10.15 13.79 9.13
CA ILE A 168 -11.14 12.90 9.73
C ILE A 168 -10.86 11.47 9.33
N ALA A 169 -11.15 10.49 10.17
CA ALA A 169 -10.83 9.10 9.86
C ALA A 169 -11.99 8.14 10.17
N TYR A 170 -12.06 7.10 9.36
CA TYR A 170 -12.86 5.91 9.59
C TYR A 170 -11.96 4.70 9.71
N ASP A 171 -12.06 4.01 10.84
CA ASP A 171 -11.45 2.71 11.08
C ASP A 171 -12.30 1.95 12.09
N PRO A 172 -12.79 0.73 11.78
CA PRO A 172 -13.64 -0.03 12.70
C PRO A 172 -12.88 -0.53 13.94
N PHE A 173 -11.56 -0.68 13.85
CA PHE A 173 -10.73 -1.29 14.90
C PHE A 173 -10.08 -0.26 15.83
N ILE A 174 -9.97 1.01 15.42
CA ILE A 174 -9.35 2.07 16.22
C ILE A 174 -10.44 2.86 16.97
N THR A 175 -10.27 3.05 18.28
CA THR A 175 -11.23 3.78 19.11
C THR A 175 -11.18 5.28 18.89
N SER A 176 -12.28 6.00 19.22
CA SER A 176 -12.30 7.47 19.15
C SER A 176 -11.21 8.10 20.00
N LYS A 177 -10.97 7.59 21.21
CA LYS A 177 -9.91 8.07 22.10
C LYS A 177 -8.52 7.97 21.49
N GLN A 178 -8.23 6.89 20.75
CA GLN A 178 -6.94 6.73 20.05
C GLN A 178 -6.77 7.70 18.89
N MET A 179 -7.85 8.00 18.16
CA MET A 179 -7.80 8.99 17.08
C MET A 179 -7.71 10.42 17.62
N GLU A 180 -8.45 10.74 18.69
CA GLU A 180 -8.40 12.05 19.36
C GLU A 180 -7.02 12.38 19.91
N ALA A 181 -6.27 11.36 20.40
CA ALA A 181 -4.89 11.55 20.84
C ALA A 181 -3.94 12.01 19.72
N GLU A 182 -4.31 11.76 18.46
CA GLU A 182 -3.61 12.23 17.25
C GLU A 182 -4.27 13.48 16.63
N ASN A 183 -5.22 14.13 17.36
CA ASN A 183 -6.02 15.26 16.87
C ASN A 183 -6.87 14.95 15.62
N VAL A 184 -7.33 13.72 15.48
CA VAL A 184 -8.21 13.28 14.38
C VAL A 184 -9.56 12.89 14.92
N LYS A 185 -10.63 13.41 14.30
CA LYS A 185 -11.98 13.02 14.63
C LYS A 185 -12.33 11.69 13.97
N LYS A 186 -12.74 10.69 14.78
CA LYS A 186 -13.36 9.47 14.27
C LYS A 186 -14.76 9.78 13.76
N VAL A 187 -15.06 9.29 12.57
CA VAL A 187 -16.38 9.45 11.93
C VAL A 187 -16.82 8.13 11.30
N SER A 188 -18.09 8.02 10.92
CA SER A 188 -18.58 6.89 10.14
C SER A 188 -18.10 6.93 8.69
N PHE A 189 -18.21 5.80 7.99
CA PHE A 189 -17.86 5.72 6.57
C PHE A 189 -18.71 6.68 5.72
N ASP A 190 -20.03 6.75 5.97
CA ASP A 190 -20.91 7.66 5.26
C ASP A 190 -20.61 9.15 5.58
N GLU A 191 -20.20 9.49 6.80
CA GLU A 191 -19.75 10.84 7.12
C GLU A 191 -18.50 11.25 6.34
N ILE A 192 -17.51 10.33 6.16
CA ILE A 192 -16.36 10.63 5.30
C ILE A 192 -16.79 10.96 3.88
N LEU A 193 -17.69 10.17 3.29
CA LEU A 193 -18.17 10.40 1.93
C LEU A 193 -18.84 11.77 1.76
N ASN A 194 -19.58 12.22 2.80
CA ASN A 194 -20.31 13.49 2.78
C ASN A 194 -19.43 14.71 3.09
N LEU A 195 -18.43 14.58 3.96
CA LEU A 195 -17.67 15.70 4.49
C LEU A 195 -16.35 15.92 3.76
N ALA A 196 -15.64 14.84 3.40
CA ALA A 196 -14.30 14.93 2.86
C ALA A 196 -14.26 15.59 1.48
N ASN A 197 -13.26 16.44 1.28
CA ASN A 197 -12.91 16.99 -0.03
C ASN A 197 -11.98 16.07 -0.80
N ILE A 198 -11.14 15.33 -0.08
CA ILE A 198 -10.20 14.33 -0.59
C ILE A 198 -10.36 13.11 0.30
N ILE A 199 -10.36 11.92 -0.30
CA ILE A 199 -10.40 10.65 0.43
C ILE A 199 -9.15 9.86 0.04
N SER A 200 -8.45 9.36 1.06
CA SER A 200 -7.33 8.44 0.89
C SER A 200 -7.60 7.11 1.57
N ILE A 201 -7.32 6.01 0.87
CA ILE A 201 -7.71 4.66 1.31
C ILE A 201 -6.44 3.90 1.72
N HIS A 202 -6.39 3.45 2.98
CA HIS A 202 -5.26 2.80 3.62
C HIS A 202 -5.66 1.53 4.37
N VAL A 203 -6.58 0.77 3.79
CA VAL A 203 -7.02 -0.53 4.32
C VAL A 203 -6.41 -1.68 3.52
N PRO A 204 -6.13 -2.85 4.15
CA PRO A 204 -5.69 -4.04 3.43
C PRO A 204 -6.81 -4.57 2.52
N LEU A 205 -6.44 -5.26 1.45
CA LEU A 205 -7.39 -5.97 0.59
C LEU A 205 -7.80 -7.29 1.27
N ASN A 206 -9.07 -7.37 1.61
CA ASN A 206 -9.71 -8.58 2.15
C ASN A 206 -11.17 -8.68 1.67
N ASN A 207 -11.93 -9.65 2.16
CA ASN A 207 -13.32 -9.85 1.77
C ASN A 207 -14.24 -8.66 2.12
N GLU A 208 -13.94 -7.91 3.18
CA GLU A 208 -14.73 -6.76 3.64
C GLU A 208 -14.36 -5.48 2.87
N THR A 209 -13.12 -5.34 2.44
CA THR A 209 -12.60 -4.14 1.77
C THR A 209 -12.56 -4.25 0.25
N LYS A 210 -12.71 -5.48 -0.29
CA LYS A 210 -12.79 -5.71 -1.72
C LYS A 210 -14.02 -5.01 -2.29
N TYR A 211 -13.81 -4.15 -3.29
CA TYR A 211 -14.85 -3.31 -3.91
C TYR A 211 -15.53 -2.31 -2.95
N LEU A 212 -14.86 -1.96 -1.83
CA LEU A 212 -15.35 -0.97 -0.87
C LEU A 212 -15.77 0.35 -1.57
N PHE A 213 -15.01 0.79 -2.56
CA PHE A 213 -15.31 1.94 -3.41
C PHE A 213 -15.92 1.50 -4.75
N GLY A 214 -17.16 1.07 -4.71
CA GLY A 214 -17.96 0.77 -5.91
C GLY A 214 -18.79 1.98 -6.36
N ARG A 215 -19.55 1.82 -7.47
CA ARG A 215 -20.37 2.87 -8.08
C ARG A 215 -21.29 3.60 -7.07
N GLN A 216 -21.90 2.86 -6.15
CA GLN A 216 -22.83 3.43 -5.16
C GLN A 216 -22.12 4.37 -4.18
N VAL A 217 -20.88 4.05 -3.81
CA VAL A 217 -20.06 4.91 -2.94
C VAL A 217 -19.71 6.21 -3.66
N PHE A 218 -19.26 6.14 -4.91
CA PHE A 218 -18.95 7.34 -5.71
C PHE A 218 -20.16 8.27 -5.90
N ILE A 219 -21.38 7.71 -6.02
CA ILE A 219 -22.62 8.51 -6.12
C ILE A 219 -22.89 9.28 -4.83
N LYS A 220 -22.58 8.69 -3.65
CA LYS A 220 -22.76 9.31 -2.34
C LYS A 220 -21.70 10.35 -2.00
N MET A 221 -20.54 10.31 -2.65
CA MET A 221 -19.46 11.25 -2.35
C MET A 221 -19.87 12.68 -2.63
N LYS A 222 -19.36 13.60 -1.80
CA LYS A 222 -19.54 15.03 -1.97
C LYS A 222 -19.22 15.45 -3.40
N LYS A 223 -20.18 16.05 -4.08
CA LYS A 223 -19.99 16.56 -5.44
C LYS A 223 -19.13 17.80 -5.37
N GLN A 224 -17.93 17.69 -5.87
CA GLN A 224 -16.87 18.70 -6.02
C GLN A 224 -16.57 19.59 -4.81
N PRO A 225 -15.31 19.69 -4.45
CA PRO A 225 -14.88 20.66 -3.45
C PRO A 225 -14.95 22.08 -3.97
#